data_1429500a68cdf91a5cabb6ca01a9020a
#
_entry.id   1429500a68cdf91a5cabb6ca01a9020a
#
_cell.length_a   1.000
_cell.length_b   1.000
_cell.length_c   1.000
_cell.angle_alpha   90.00
_cell.angle_beta   90.00
_cell.angle_gamma   90.00
#
_symmetry.space_group_name_H-M   'P 1'
#
loop_
_entity.id
_entity.type
_entity.pdbx_description
1 polymer ?
#
loop_
_entity_poly.entity_id
_entity_poly.type
_entity_poly.pdbx_seq_one_letter_code
_entity_poly.pdbx_strand_id
1 'polypeptide(L)'
;MALSSKAQATYVDGIRYNVLDTVAKTCEVLYETFVENNGTRNIYSSSYRGDVVIPEKVEIFDGTYTVVAISEQAFRNSGVTHVKLPNTIETIGLGAFYGAARLCDINIPSNVKEIGPSAFEGCRYLDTVVMSDNVSKLGSCAFFGCVCLKTVKLSNKIKTLEERTFTNCNSLESVNIPTSLNKIGDVAFGGCDKLTSLTMPATLKTIGENAFYKCKNLEIKGIPATAKIAPTAFDLCKHKYNIVQKKYSAKYGAALVAKVVGLFKNNAQFMDCPIGTPLVLLQELGRVMHGEDNIFLTQRPYNEYVIGNNKFKHYNFNGVRMIFKNGRLTDKSDWRNI
;
A
#
# COMPACT_ATOMS: atom_id res chain seq x y z
N MET A 1 -9.76 48.72 5.52
CA MET A 1 -10.53 47.63 6.15
C MET A 1 -10.83 46.60 5.09
N ALA A 2 -10.08 45.52 5.07
CA ALA A 2 -10.34 44.40 4.16
C ALA A 2 -11.51 43.62 4.75
N LEU A 3 -12.65 43.70 4.13
CA LEU A 3 -13.77 42.81 4.36
C LEU A 3 -13.32 41.39 3.98
N SER A 4 -13.15 40.51 4.94
CA SER A 4 -13.08 39.08 4.68
C SER A 4 -14.43 38.68 4.08
N SER A 5 -14.53 38.67 2.76
CA SER A 5 -15.65 38.04 2.08
C SER A 5 -15.58 36.56 2.42
N LYS A 6 -16.46 36.10 3.34
CA LYS A 6 -16.78 34.68 3.41
C LYS A 6 -17.17 34.27 2.00
N ALA A 7 -16.33 33.49 1.34
CA ALA A 7 -16.60 32.98 0.02
C ALA A 7 -18.00 32.34 0.04
N GLN A 8 -18.91 32.92 -0.70
CA GLN A 8 -20.30 32.50 -0.71
C GLN A 8 -20.41 31.33 -1.70
N ALA A 9 -20.48 30.12 -1.15
CA ALA A 9 -20.64 28.92 -1.96
C ALA A 9 -21.99 28.96 -2.69
N THR A 10 -22.00 28.62 -3.96
CA THR A 10 -23.21 28.58 -4.78
C THR A 10 -23.39 27.22 -5.45
N TYR A 11 -24.64 26.92 -5.83
CA TYR A 11 -24.97 25.71 -6.57
C TYR A 11 -25.21 26.07 -8.02
N VAL A 12 -24.58 25.32 -8.94
CA VAL A 12 -24.85 25.37 -10.38
C VAL A 12 -25.01 23.92 -10.83
N ASP A 13 -26.13 23.61 -11.48
CA ASP A 13 -26.48 22.25 -11.95
C ASP A 13 -26.28 21.12 -10.90
N GLY A 14 -26.65 21.41 -9.66
CA GLY A 14 -26.54 20.46 -8.55
C GLY A 14 -25.14 20.30 -7.98
N ILE A 15 -24.14 21.03 -8.46
CA ILE A 15 -22.77 21.03 -7.96
C ILE A 15 -22.50 22.31 -7.19
N ARG A 16 -21.85 22.20 -6.05
CA ARG A 16 -21.52 23.33 -5.18
C ARG A 16 -20.13 23.85 -5.53
N TYR A 17 -20.02 25.16 -5.70
CA TYR A 17 -18.77 25.84 -6.04
C TYR A 17 -18.41 26.89 -5.01
N ASN A 18 -17.12 27.12 -4.85
CA ASN A 18 -16.53 28.19 -4.06
C ASN A 18 -15.61 29.03 -4.94
N VAL A 19 -15.76 30.35 -4.87
CA VAL A 19 -14.86 31.27 -5.57
C VAL A 19 -13.51 31.32 -4.86
N LEU A 20 -12.45 31.04 -5.60
CA LEU A 20 -11.07 31.12 -5.12
C LEU A 20 -10.47 32.51 -5.32
N ASP A 21 -10.67 33.05 -6.52
CA ASP A 21 -10.13 34.35 -6.90
C ASP A 21 -11.13 35.11 -7.79
N THR A 22 -11.56 36.29 -7.34
CA THR A 22 -12.51 37.13 -8.06
C THR A 22 -11.86 37.90 -9.21
N VAL A 23 -10.58 38.15 -9.19
CA VAL A 23 -9.80 38.83 -10.23
C VAL A 23 -9.43 37.87 -11.34
N ALA A 24 -8.83 36.72 -10.95
CA ALA A 24 -8.49 35.65 -11.89
C ALA A 24 -9.73 34.86 -12.35
N LYS A 25 -10.90 35.10 -11.76
CA LYS A 25 -12.15 34.39 -12.05
C LYS A 25 -12.00 32.87 -11.98
N THR A 26 -11.48 32.36 -10.83
CA THR A 26 -11.32 30.95 -10.59
C THR A 26 -12.17 30.45 -9.44
N CYS A 27 -12.62 29.19 -9.52
CA CYS A 27 -13.41 28.52 -8.51
C CYS A 27 -13.02 27.04 -8.36
N GLU A 28 -13.52 26.43 -7.29
CA GLU A 28 -13.34 25.00 -6.99
C GLU A 28 -14.69 24.31 -6.73
N VAL A 29 -14.72 23.00 -6.93
CA VAL A 29 -15.86 22.15 -6.53
C VAL A 29 -15.77 21.90 -5.04
N LEU A 30 -16.85 22.19 -4.31
CA LEU A 30 -16.95 22.00 -2.87
C LEU A 30 -17.71 20.72 -2.49
N TYR A 31 -17.52 20.31 -1.25
CA TYR A 31 -18.33 19.31 -0.59
C TYR A 31 -19.69 19.90 -0.15
N GLU A 32 -20.70 19.02 -0.03
CA GLU A 32 -21.97 19.35 0.61
C GLU A 32 -21.92 19.05 2.10
N THR A 33 -22.39 19.99 2.91
CA THR A 33 -22.58 19.76 4.34
C THR A 33 -24.01 19.35 4.62
N PHE A 34 -24.26 18.16 5.11
CA PHE A 34 -25.51 17.83 5.78
C PHE A 34 -25.36 18.09 7.27
N VAL A 35 -26.16 19.02 7.79
CA VAL A 35 -26.36 19.19 9.24
C VAL A 35 -27.49 18.25 9.62
N GLU A 36 -27.19 17.11 10.25
CA GLU A 36 -28.23 16.35 10.94
C GLU A 36 -28.72 17.16 12.13
N ASN A 37 -30.04 17.29 12.27
CA ASN A 37 -30.75 18.12 13.27
C ASN A 37 -30.50 17.79 14.75
N ASN A 38 -29.56 16.91 15.09
CA ASN A 38 -29.23 16.51 16.46
C ASN A 38 -27.89 17.06 17.00
N GLY A 39 -27.29 18.06 16.38
CA GLY A 39 -26.25 18.93 16.99
C GLY A 39 -24.91 18.28 17.34
N THR A 40 -24.60 17.04 16.95
CA THR A 40 -23.43 16.34 17.50
C THR A 40 -22.47 15.64 16.52
N ARG A 41 -22.72 15.63 15.22
CA ARG A 41 -21.72 15.12 14.25
C ARG A 41 -21.84 15.80 12.89
N ASN A 42 -20.77 16.48 12.47
CA ASN A 42 -20.56 16.84 11.08
C ASN A 42 -20.25 15.54 10.30
N ILE A 43 -21.25 14.90 9.73
CA ILE A 43 -21.01 13.78 8.79
C ILE A 43 -20.73 14.41 7.45
N TYR A 44 -19.44 14.48 7.07
CA TYR A 44 -19.02 14.88 5.74
C TYR A 44 -19.41 13.77 4.75
N SER A 45 -20.58 13.85 4.19
CA SER A 45 -21.07 12.97 3.11
C SER A 45 -21.56 13.84 1.98
N SER A 46 -21.05 13.60 0.77
CA SER A 46 -21.53 14.30 -0.42
C SER A 46 -22.81 13.65 -0.94
N SER A 47 -23.80 14.45 -1.35
CA SER A 47 -25.04 13.98 -1.99
C SER A 47 -24.83 13.53 -3.43
N TYR A 48 -23.69 13.84 -4.04
CA TYR A 48 -23.41 13.52 -5.44
C TYR A 48 -23.54 12.02 -5.72
N ARG A 49 -24.28 11.69 -6.78
CA ARG A 49 -24.61 10.30 -7.16
C ARG A 49 -24.51 10.11 -8.66
N GLY A 50 -24.22 8.87 -9.09
CA GLY A 50 -24.20 8.50 -10.50
C GLY A 50 -23.06 9.15 -11.25
N ASP A 51 -23.29 9.49 -12.51
CA ASP A 51 -22.30 10.09 -13.37
C ASP A 51 -22.31 11.62 -13.20
N VAL A 52 -21.14 12.19 -13.02
CA VAL A 52 -20.93 13.63 -12.79
C VAL A 52 -19.94 14.17 -13.83
N VAL A 53 -20.33 15.25 -14.50
CA VAL A 53 -19.47 16.00 -15.41
C VAL A 53 -19.20 17.37 -14.81
N ILE A 54 -17.95 17.67 -14.51
CA ILE A 54 -17.54 19.01 -14.06
C ILE A 54 -17.23 19.85 -15.29
N PRO A 55 -17.91 21.00 -15.48
CA PRO A 55 -17.65 21.89 -16.61
C PRO A 55 -16.33 22.65 -16.44
N GLU A 56 -15.76 23.15 -17.54
CA GLU A 56 -14.56 24.01 -17.49
C GLU A 56 -14.86 25.37 -16.84
N LYS A 57 -16.08 25.86 -17.04
CA LYS A 57 -16.52 27.18 -16.58
C LYS A 57 -17.94 27.12 -16.03
N VAL A 58 -18.20 27.94 -15.03
CA VAL A 58 -19.52 28.09 -14.41
C VAL A 58 -19.87 29.56 -14.25
N GLU A 59 -21.17 29.88 -14.40
CA GLU A 59 -21.70 31.21 -14.12
C GLU A 59 -21.98 31.32 -12.62
N ILE A 60 -21.27 32.19 -11.92
CA ILE A 60 -21.42 32.45 -10.49
C ILE A 60 -21.59 33.94 -10.28
N PHE A 61 -22.73 34.35 -9.69
CA PHE A 61 -23.07 35.75 -9.35
C PHE A 61 -22.80 36.77 -10.47
N ASP A 62 -21.58 37.30 -10.54
CA ASP A 62 -21.16 38.44 -11.32
C ASP A 62 -20.32 38.05 -12.56
N GLY A 63 -20.27 36.78 -12.90
CA GLY A 63 -19.54 36.37 -14.08
C GLY A 63 -19.15 34.90 -14.19
N THR A 64 -18.44 34.61 -15.26
CA THR A 64 -17.96 33.31 -15.63
C THR A 64 -16.67 32.98 -14.86
N TYR A 65 -16.66 31.87 -14.14
CA TYR A 65 -15.50 31.40 -13.39
C TYR A 65 -14.95 30.09 -13.96
N THR A 66 -13.65 29.97 -14.06
CA THR A 66 -12.95 28.73 -14.47
C THR A 66 -12.82 27.79 -13.29
N VAL A 67 -13.24 26.53 -13.46
CA VAL A 67 -13.11 25.50 -12.43
C VAL A 67 -11.71 24.93 -12.47
N VAL A 68 -10.90 25.19 -11.42
CA VAL A 68 -9.47 24.82 -11.38
C VAL A 68 -9.11 23.79 -10.34
N ALA A 69 -10.04 23.46 -9.42
CA ALA A 69 -9.75 22.50 -8.37
C ALA A 69 -10.98 21.68 -7.95
N ILE A 70 -10.72 20.47 -7.51
CA ILE A 70 -11.64 19.69 -6.68
C ILE A 70 -11.17 19.88 -5.23
N SER A 71 -11.99 20.51 -4.41
CA SER A 71 -11.59 20.88 -3.06
C SER A 71 -11.43 19.67 -2.13
N GLU A 72 -10.93 19.95 -0.94
CA GLU A 72 -10.88 18.97 0.12
C GLU A 72 -12.26 18.34 0.35
N GLN A 73 -12.33 17.01 0.36
CA GLN A 73 -13.51 16.18 0.66
C GLN A 73 -14.73 16.41 -0.25
N ALA A 74 -14.58 17.04 -1.43
CA ALA A 74 -15.68 17.41 -2.31
C ALA A 74 -16.66 16.28 -2.62
N PHE A 75 -16.16 15.08 -2.89
CA PHE A 75 -16.95 13.88 -3.18
C PHE A 75 -16.83 12.80 -2.08
N ARG A 76 -16.48 13.20 -0.86
CA ARG A 76 -16.34 12.26 0.24
C ARG A 76 -17.61 11.46 0.49
N ASN A 77 -17.47 10.12 0.58
CA ASN A 77 -18.56 9.16 0.78
C ASN A 77 -19.73 9.33 -0.20
N SER A 78 -19.45 9.92 -1.38
CA SER A 78 -20.46 10.09 -2.41
C SER A 78 -20.83 8.77 -3.08
N GLY A 79 -21.96 8.77 -3.76
CA GLY A 79 -22.41 7.65 -4.57
C GLY A 79 -22.10 7.82 -6.07
N VAL A 80 -21.09 8.63 -6.42
CA VAL A 80 -20.68 8.80 -7.82
C VAL A 80 -20.12 7.52 -8.41
N THR A 81 -20.39 7.30 -9.69
CA THR A 81 -19.92 6.12 -10.44
C THR A 81 -18.87 6.49 -11.46
N HIS A 82 -19.05 7.56 -12.20
CA HIS A 82 -18.10 8.11 -13.16
C HIS A 82 -17.97 9.60 -12.94
N VAL A 83 -16.75 10.11 -12.95
CA VAL A 83 -16.51 11.55 -12.84
C VAL A 83 -15.63 12.02 -13.99
N LYS A 84 -16.16 12.96 -14.79
CA LYS A 84 -15.42 13.60 -15.86
C LYS A 84 -14.95 14.97 -15.42
N LEU A 85 -13.65 15.15 -15.31
CA LEU A 85 -12.98 16.39 -14.94
C LEU A 85 -12.51 17.16 -16.19
N PRO A 86 -12.65 18.49 -16.23
CA PRO A 86 -12.13 19.31 -17.32
C PRO A 86 -10.60 19.48 -17.21
N ASN A 87 -9.96 19.83 -18.34
CA ASN A 87 -8.51 20.06 -18.38
C ASN A 87 -8.05 21.28 -17.57
N THR A 88 -8.97 22.13 -17.13
CA THR A 88 -8.68 23.28 -16.28
C THR A 88 -8.31 22.90 -14.84
N ILE A 89 -8.61 21.65 -14.40
CA ILE A 89 -8.28 21.19 -13.05
C ILE A 89 -6.76 21.06 -12.88
N GLU A 90 -6.25 21.77 -11.88
CA GLU A 90 -4.84 21.73 -11.48
C GLU A 90 -4.60 20.93 -10.19
N THR A 91 -5.63 20.84 -9.32
CA THR A 91 -5.49 20.19 -8.00
C THR A 91 -6.71 19.32 -7.69
N ILE A 92 -6.43 18.11 -7.18
CA ILE A 92 -7.40 17.23 -6.52
C ILE A 92 -7.05 17.21 -5.04
N GLY A 93 -7.91 17.78 -4.19
CA GLY A 93 -7.63 18.07 -2.80
C GLY A 93 -7.56 16.85 -1.88
N LEU A 94 -7.25 17.09 -0.60
CA LEU A 94 -7.21 16.09 0.46
C LEU A 94 -8.57 15.37 0.56
N GLY A 95 -8.56 14.03 0.50
CA GLY A 95 -9.78 13.22 0.62
C GLY A 95 -10.89 13.56 -0.40
N ALA A 96 -10.56 14.19 -1.52
CA ALA A 96 -11.56 14.69 -2.49
C ALA A 96 -12.60 13.61 -2.87
N PHE A 97 -12.20 12.36 -3.02
CA PHE A 97 -13.06 11.20 -3.29
C PHE A 97 -12.99 10.15 -2.18
N TYR A 98 -12.60 10.54 -0.96
CA TYR A 98 -12.48 9.61 0.17
C TYR A 98 -13.80 8.82 0.37
N GLY A 99 -13.72 7.50 0.34
CA GLY A 99 -14.88 6.63 0.54
C GLY A 99 -15.93 6.69 -0.57
N ALA A 100 -15.65 7.29 -1.73
CA ALA A 100 -16.48 7.21 -2.92
C ALA A 100 -16.41 5.78 -3.49
N ALA A 101 -16.96 4.82 -2.73
CA ALA A 101 -16.76 3.40 -2.94
C ALA A 101 -17.28 2.91 -4.30
N ARG A 102 -18.24 3.60 -4.90
CA ARG A 102 -18.87 3.24 -6.19
C ARG A 102 -18.14 3.85 -7.39
N LEU A 103 -17.15 4.73 -7.19
CA LEU A 103 -16.39 5.33 -8.27
C LEU A 103 -15.63 4.25 -9.04
N CYS A 104 -16.01 4.03 -10.30
CA CYS A 104 -15.43 3.02 -11.19
C CYS A 104 -14.38 3.63 -12.11
N ASP A 105 -14.61 4.87 -12.54
CA ASP A 105 -13.77 5.56 -13.52
C ASP A 105 -13.69 7.06 -13.23
N ILE A 106 -12.49 7.59 -13.41
CA ILE A 106 -12.19 9.02 -13.37
C ILE A 106 -11.00 9.32 -14.28
N ASN A 107 -11.14 10.32 -15.14
CA ASN A 107 -9.99 10.86 -15.86
C ASN A 107 -9.18 11.79 -14.94
N ILE A 108 -7.87 11.64 -14.92
CA ILE A 108 -6.96 12.64 -14.32
C ILE A 108 -6.50 13.59 -15.40
N PRO A 109 -7.01 14.84 -15.43
CA PRO A 109 -6.71 15.80 -16.50
C PRO A 109 -5.23 16.12 -16.64
N SER A 110 -4.83 16.53 -17.85
CA SER A 110 -3.42 16.80 -18.17
C SER A 110 -2.80 17.93 -17.33
N ASN A 111 -3.59 18.88 -16.84
CA ASN A 111 -3.11 20.01 -16.06
C ASN A 111 -3.00 19.73 -14.55
N VAL A 112 -3.44 18.57 -14.08
CA VAL A 112 -3.31 18.21 -12.65
C VAL A 112 -1.84 18.12 -12.26
N LYS A 113 -1.45 18.91 -11.27
CA LYS A 113 -0.11 19.02 -10.69
C LYS A 113 0.01 18.27 -9.36
N GLU A 114 -1.10 18.20 -8.62
CA GLU A 114 -1.15 17.65 -7.27
C GLU A 114 -2.42 16.81 -7.05
N ILE A 115 -2.22 15.62 -6.47
CA ILE A 115 -3.26 14.76 -5.92
C ILE A 115 -2.99 14.67 -4.42
N GLY A 116 -3.91 15.17 -3.61
CA GLY A 116 -3.78 15.32 -2.17
C GLY A 116 -3.78 14.00 -1.40
N PRO A 117 -3.46 14.04 -0.09
CA PRO A 117 -3.54 12.87 0.78
C PRO A 117 -4.95 12.28 0.78
N SER A 118 -5.04 10.94 0.85
CA SER A 118 -6.32 10.19 0.89
C SER A 118 -7.30 10.54 -0.25
N ALA A 119 -6.85 11.16 -1.34
CA ALA A 119 -7.75 11.69 -2.38
C ALA A 119 -8.71 10.64 -2.96
N PHE A 120 -8.27 9.39 -3.11
CA PHE A 120 -9.07 8.26 -3.59
C PHE A 120 -9.12 7.11 -2.58
N GLU A 121 -8.85 7.39 -1.30
CA GLU A 121 -8.88 6.35 -0.26
C GLU A 121 -10.27 5.71 -0.19
N GLY A 122 -10.31 4.37 -0.28
CA GLY A 122 -11.55 3.61 -0.23
C GLY A 122 -12.42 3.68 -1.49
N CYS A 123 -11.91 4.16 -2.62
CA CYS A 123 -12.57 4.04 -3.93
C CYS A 123 -12.50 2.58 -4.41
N ARG A 124 -13.35 1.74 -3.85
CA ARG A 124 -13.22 0.27 -3.94
C ARG A 124 -13.38 -0.28 -5.35
N TYR A 125 -14.20 0.37 -6.20
CA TYR A 125 -14.47 -0.08 -7.56
C TYR A 125 -13.59 0.59 -8.62
N LEU A 126 -12.72 1.53 -8.23
CA LEU A 126 -11.78 2.16 -9.14
C LEU A 126 -10.84 1.12 -9.72
N ASP A 127 -10.83 0.98 -11.07
CA ASP A 127 -10.13 -0.10 -11.78
C ASP A 127 -8.78 0.35 -12.34
N THR A 128 -8.73 1.53 -12.95
CA THR A 128 -7.53 2.04 -13.62
C THR A 128 -7.32 3.51 -13.33
N VAL A 129 -6.07 3.90 -13.12
CA VAL A 129 -5.67 5.30 -12.98
C VAL A 129 -4.49 5.60 -13.91
N VAL A 130 -4.66 6.63 -14.75
CA VAL A 130 -3.62 7.13 -15.65
C VAL A 130 -3.33 8.57 -15.31
N MET A 131 -2.13 8.86 -14.82
CA MET A 131 -1.66 10.22 -14.55
C MET A 131 -0.89 10.77 -15.75
N SER A 132 -1.07 12.05 -16.01
CA SER A 132 -0.21 12.81 -16.96
C SER A 132 1.16 13.07 -16.33
N ASP A 133 2.15 13.41 -17.15
CA ASP A 133 3.49 13.77 -16.65
C ASP A 133 3.55 15.16 -15.97
N ASN A 134 2.40 15.80 -15.74
CA ASN A 134 2.34 17.04 -14.95
C ASN A 134 2.13 16.80 -13.45
N VAL A 135 1.60 15.63 -13.06
CA VAL A 135 1.45 15.29 -11.64
C VAL A 135 2.82 15.15 -11.00
N SER A 136 3.16 16.06 -10.10
CA SER A 136 4.45 16.07 -9.40
C SER A 136 4.35 15.72 -7.92
N LYS A 137 3.13 15.78 -7.36
CA LYS A 137 2.84 15.43 -5.96
C LYS A 137 1.71 14.43 -5.88
N LEU A 138 1.94 13.35 -5.13
CA LEU A 138 0.96 12.32 -4.79
C LEU A 138 0.99 12.15 -3.27
N GLY A 139 -0.13 12.44 -2.61
CA GLY A 139 -0.21 12.43 -1.16
C GLY A 139 -0.22 11.04 -0.54
N SER A 140 0.00 10.97 0.77
CA SER A 140 -0.11 9.74 1.56
C SER A 140 -1.52 9.15 1.45
N CYS A 141 -1.63 7.82 1.54
CA CYS A 141 -2.90 7.10 1.45
C CYS A 141 -3.73 7.39 0.17
N ALA A 142 -3.16 8.01 -0.88
CA ALA A 142 -3.94 8.51 -2.02
C ALA A 142 -4.85 7.45 -2.64
N PHE A 143 -4.44 6.18 -2.67
CA PHE A 143 -5.21 5.04 -3.19
C PHE A 143 -5.37 3.91 -2.15
N PHE A 144 -5.27 4.23 -0.86
CA PHE A 144 -5.44 3.24 0.19
C PHE A 144 -6.80 2.52 0.06
N GLY A 145 -6.78 1.19 0.05
CA GLY A 145 -8.01 0.39 0.00
C GLY A 145 -8.79 0.43 -1.32
N CYS A 146 -8.16 0.85 -2.43
CA CYS A 146 -8.70 0.70 -3.77
C CYS A 146 -8.58 -0.77 -4.20
N VAL A 147 -9.43 -1.64 -3.64
CA VAL A 147 -9.29 -3.09 -3.73
C VAL A 147 -9.41 -3.67 -5.13
N CYS A 148 -10.14 -2.98 -6.04
CA CYS A 148 -10.31 -3.39 -7.44
C CYS A 148 -9.28 -2.75 -8.39
N LEU A 149 -8.41 -1.85 -7.90
CA LEU A 149 -7.43 -1.15 -8.73
C LEU A 149 -6.41 -2.13 -9.31
N LYS A 150 -6.41 -2.28 -10.65
CA LYS A 150 -5.57 -3.23 -11.38
C LYS A 150 -4.32 -2.59 -11.97
N THR A 151 -4.49 -1.38 -12.54
CA THR A 151 -3.42 -0.71 -13.27
C THR A 151 -3.29 0.75 -12.85
N VAL A 152 -2.05 1.16 -12.58
CA VAL A 152 -1.72 2.56 -12.32
C VAL A 152 -0.57 2.99 -13.22
N LYS A 153 -0.79 4.06 -14.00
CA LYS A 153 0.27 4.78 -14.68
C LYS A 153 0.61 6.04 -13.91
N LEU A 154 1.74 6.02 -13.21
CA LEU A 154 2.28 7.17 -12.48
C LEU A 154 2.96 8.16 -13.42
N SER A 155 2.95 9.44 -13.04
CA SER A 155 3.74 10.49 -13.68
C SER A 155 5.24 10.28 -13.47
N ASN A 156 6.04 10.58 -14.50
CA ASN A 156 7.49 10.56 -14.39
C ASN A 156 8.08 11.70 -13.53
N LYS A 157 7.27 12.66 -13.08
CA LYS A 157 7.70 13.72 -12.14
C LYS A 157 7.58 13.32 -10.66
N ILE A 158 6.91 12.20 -10.35
CA ILE A 158 6.77 11.73 -8.96
C ILE A 158 8.12 11.25 -8.45
N LYS A 159 8.60 11.89 -7.39
CA LYS A 159 9.87 11.56 -6.72
C LYS A 159 9.69 10.69 -5.48
N THR A 160 8.51 10.71 -4.87
CA THR A 160 8.20 9.99 -3.65
C THR A 160 6.84 9.32 -3.77
N LEU A 161 6.77 8.03 -3.45
CA LEU A 161 5.54 7.38 -3.05
C LEU A 161 5.46 7.51 -1.52
N GLU A 162 4.45 8.23 -1.06
CA GLU A 162 4.28 8.52 0.35
C GLU A 162 3.74 7.29 1.12
N GLU A 163 3.65 7.42 2.44
CA GLU A 163 3.12 6.38 3.31
C GLU A 163 1.77 5.88 2.81
N ARG A 164 1.59 4.55 2.77
CA ARG A 164 0.34 3.84 2.44
C ARG A 164 -0.30 4.20 1.09
N THR A 165 0.44 4.77 0.14
CA THR A 165 -0.12 5.22 -1.14
C THR A 165 -1.00 4.16 -1.82
N PHE A 166 -0.58 2.88 -1.87
CA PHE A 166 -1.31 1.76 -2.49
C PHE A 166 -1.60 0.61 -1.51
N THR A 167 -1.61 0.89 -0.21
CA THR A 167 -1.89 -0.17 0.78
C THR A 167 -3.27 -0.78 0.53
N ASN A 168 -3.34 -2.12 0.56
CA ASN A 168 -4.56 -2.90 0.32
C ASN A 168 -5.18 -2.69 -1.08
N CYS A 169 -4.37 -2.34 -2.09
CA CYS A 169 -4.74 -2.46 -3.49
C CYS A 169 -4.57 -3.94 -3.92
N ASN A 170 -5.46 -4.82 -3.41
CA ASN A 170 -5.29 -6.27 -3.52
C ASN A 170 -5.28 -6.78 -4.97
N SER A 171 -5.94 -6.05 -5.89
CA SER A 171 -6.01 -6.39 -7.32
C SER A 171 -4.91 -5.74 -8.16
N LEU A 172 -3.98 -4.97 -7.57
CA LEU A 172 -2.95 -4.25 -8.33
C LEU A 172 -1.99 -5.24 -9.01
N GLU A 173 -2.06 -5.29 -10.32
CA GLU A 173 -1.25 -6.16 -11.19
C GLU A 173 -0.07 -5.43 -11.79
N SER A 174 -0.28 -4.14 -12.15
CA SER A 174 0.70 -3.33 -12.87
C SER A 174 0.76 -1.91 -12.36
N VAL A 175 1.99 -1.46 -12.08
CA VAL A 175 2.32 -0.06 -11.81
C VAL A 175 3.70 0.24 -12.41
N ASN A 176 3.79 1.30 -13.20
CA ASN A 176 5.11 1.77 -13.63
C ASN A 176 5.79 2.52 -12.48
N ILE A 177 7.03 2.18 -12.22
CA ILE A 177 7.84 2.93 -11.26
C ILE A 177 8.57 4.07 -12.01
N PRO A 178 8.32 5.35 -11.63
CA PRO A 178 8.93 6.50 -12.30
C PRO A 178 10.47 6.47 -12.23
N THR A 179 11.15 6.86 -13.31
CA THR A 179 12.61 6.95 -13.32
C THR A 179 13.15 8.03 -12.36
N SER A 180 12.32 8.99 -11.97
CA SER A 180 12.63 10.03 -10.98
C SER A 180 12.46 9.59 -9.54
N LEU A 181 11.87 8.40 -9.28
CA LEU A 181 11.53 7.96 -7.93
C LEU A 181 12.78 7.78 -7.07
N ASN A 182 12.80 8.43 -5.90
CA ASN A 182 13.90 8.32 -4.95
C ASN A 182 13.48 7.74 -3.59
N LYS A 183 12.18 7.72 -3.27
CA LYS A 183 11.67 7.19 -2.00
C LYS A 183 10.38 6.39 -2.20
N ILE A 184 10.32 5.23 -1.55
CA ILE A 184 9.10 4.46 -1.30
C ILE A 184 8.86 4.52 0.20
N GLY A 185 7.71 5.10 0.60
CA GLY A 185 7.31 5.31 1.99
C GLY A 185 6.88 4.03 2.69
N ASP A 186 6.56 4.18 3.99
CA ASP A 186 6.14 3.07 4.83
C ASP A 186 4.82 2.49 4.33
N VAL A 187 4.75 1.16 4.28
CA VAL A 187 3.58 0.37 3.86
C VAL A 187 3.04 0.74 2.46
N ALA A 188 3.81 1.46 1.62
CA ALA A 188 3.33 2.05 0.37
C ALA A 188 2.63 1.05 -0.57
N PHE A 189 3.07 -0.21 -0.62
CA PHE A 189 2.46 -1.31 -1.38
C PHE A 189 1.98 -2.47 -0.48
N GLY A 190 1.80 -2.23 0.83
CA GLY A 190 1.37 -3.28 1.75
C GLY A 190 0.07 -3.95 1.31
N GLY A 191 0.06 -5.29 1.18
CA GLY A 191 -1.12 -6.05 0.78
C GLY A 191 -1.46 -6.03 -0.72
N CYS A 192 -0.55 -5.62 -1.60
CA CYS A 192 -0.73 -5.72 -3.05
C CYS A 192 -0.51 -7.18 -3.50
N ASP A 193 -1.48 -8.05 -3.24
CA ASP A 193 -1.35 -9.51 -3.40
C ASP A 193 -1.13 -9.95 -4.85
N LYS A 194 -1.68 -9.23 -5.83
CA LYS A 194 -1.55 -9.57 -7.25
C LYS A 194 -0.33 -8.97 -7.94
N LEU A 195 0.39 -8.07 -7.28
CA LEU A 195 1.59 -7.47 -7.86
C LEU A 195 2.71 -8.51 -7.95
N THR A 196 3.22 -8.76 -9.17
CA THR A 196 4.18 -9.86 -9.42
C THR A 196 5.60 -9.38 -9.68
N SER A 197 5.77 -8.20 -10.25
CA SER A 197 7.11 -7.69 -10.56
C SER A 197 7.19 -6.17 -10.50
N LEU A 198 8.31 -5.68 -10.02
CA LEU A 198 8.69 -4.27 -10.09
C LEU A 198 10.16 -4.14 -10.48
N THR A 199 10.47 -3.11 -11.26
CA THR A 199 11.86 -2.72 -11.54
C THR A 199 12.11 -1.36 -10.94
N MET A 200 13.09 -1.28 -10.04
CA MET A 200 13.44 -0.03 -9.34
C MET A 200 14.38 0.82 -10.18
N PRO A 201 14.22 2.14 -10.16
CA PRO A 201 15.12 3.05 -10.87
C PRO A 201 16.44 3.22 -10.11
N ALA A 202 17.49 3.58 -10.83
CA ALA A 202 18.81 3.88 -10.24
C ALA A 202 18.79 5.09 -9.27
N THR A 203 17.77 5.92 -9.37
CA THR A 203 17.55 7.09 -8.50
C THR A 203 17.02 6.74 -7.10
N LEU A 204 16.56 5.49 -6.88
CA LEU A 204 15.97 5.08 -5.62
C LEU A 204 16.99 5.13 -4.48
N LYS A 205 16.66 5.86 -3.41
CA LYS A 205 17.51 6.08 -2.23
C LYS A 205 17.01 5.37 -0.99
N THR A 206 15.68 5.27 -0.82
CA THR A 206 15.09 4.72 0.40
C THR A 206 13.85 3.88 0.14
N ILE A 207 13.72 2.78 0.91
CA ILE A 207 12.52 1.96 1.01
C ILE A 207 12.15 1.87 2.49
N GLY A 208 10.94 2.32 2.82
CA GLY A 208 10.41 2.44 4.18
C GLY A 208 10.01 1.11 4.82
N GLU A 209 9.54 1.19 6.07
CA GLU A 209 9.10 0.04 6.84
C GLU A 209 7.85 -0.60 6.22
N ASN A 210 7.83 -1.93 6.15
CA ASN A 210 6.72 -2.70 5.60
C ASN A 210 6.28 -2.26 4.19
N ALA A 211 7.12 -1.56 3.44
CA ALA A 211 6.78 -0.97 2.14
C ALA A 211 6.10 -1.97 1.18
N PHE A 212 6.50 -3.24 1.25
CA PHE A 212 5.95 -4.35 0.46
C PHE A 212 5.41 -5.48 1.33
N TYR A 213 4.93 -5.15 2.54
CA TYR A 213 4.38 -6.14 3.46
C TYR A 213 3.26 -6.95 2.82
N LYS A 214 3.32 -8.27 2.94
CA LYS A 214 2.35 -9.21 2.34
C LYS A 214 2.23 -9.17 0.80
N CYS A 215 3.15 -8.57 0.06
CA CYS A 215 3.20 -8.73 -1.40
C CYS A 215 3.67 -10.14 -1.78
N LYS A 216 2.80 -11.13 -1.60
CA LYS A 216 3.13 -12.56 -1.60
C LYS A 216 3.76 -13.09 -2.89
N ASN A 217 3.48 -12.43 -4.02
CA ASN A 217 3.93 -12.86 -5.35
C ASN A 217 5.02 -11.96 -5.95
N LEU A 218 5.38 -10.86 -5.26
CA LEU A 218 6.23 -9.80 -5.80
C LEU A 218 7.70 -10.20 -5.87
N GLU A 219 8.28 -10.02 -7.04
CA GLU A 219 9.72 -10.00 -7.28
C GLU A 219 10.17 -8.59 -7.66
N ILE A 220 11.27 -8.13 -7.06
CA ILE A 220 11.79 -6.78 -7.31
C ILE A 220 13.19 -6.89 -7.93
N LYS A 221 13.42 -6.12 -8.99
CA LYS A 221 14.71 -6.05 -9.69
C LYS A 221 15.25 -4.61 -9.60
N GLY A 222 16.58 -4.48 -9.75
CA GLY A 222 17.22 -3.18 -9.92
C GLY A 222 17.29 -2.32 -8.65
N ILE A 223 17.12 -2.88 -7.45
CA ILE A 223 17.32 -2.10 -6.22
C ILE A 223 18.79 -1.66 -6.16
N PRO A 224 19.07 -0.33 -6.10
CA PRO A 224 20.45 0.14 -6.01
C PRO A 224 21.13 -0.35 -4.73
N ALA A 225 22.39 -0.76 -4.83
CA ALA A 225 23.16 -1.22 -3.66
C ALA A 225 23.34 -0.14 -2.57
N THR A 226 23.23 1.12 -2.95
CA THR A 226 23.33 2.29 -2.05
C THR A 226 22.00 2.65 -1.38
N ALA A 227 20.88 2.03 -1.79
CA ALA A 227 19.58 2.33 -1.23
C ALA A 227 19.50 1.87 0.24
N LYS A 228 18.99 2.75 1.10
CA LYS A 228 18.67 2.43 2.49
C LYS A 228 17.33 1.71 2.55
N ILE A 229 17.33 0.48 3.03
CA ILE A 229 16.15 -0.38 3.07
C ILE A 229 15.83 -0.66 4.53
N ALA A 230 14.59 -0.36 4.94
CA ALA A 230 14.12 -0.70 6.28
C ALA A 230 14.12 -2.24 6.49
N PRO A 231 14.45 -2.75 7.68
CA PRO A 231 14.54 -4.18 7.95
C PRO A 231 13.26 -4.96 7.62
N THR A 232 12.09 -4.33 7.84
CA THR A 232 10.75 -4.90 7.62
C THR A 232 10.19 -4.68 6.21
N ALA A 233 10.91 -3.94 5.35
CA ALA A 233 10.42 -3.49 4.04
C ALA A 233 9.75 -4.60 3.19
N PHE A 234 10.23 -5.82 3.29
CA PHE A 234 9.79 -6.97 2.49
C PHE A 234 9.19 -8.11 3.34
N ASP A 235 8.68 -7.82 4.53
CA ASP A 235 8.12 -8.87 5.38
C ASP A 235 6.90 -9.52 4.72
N LEU A 236 6.85 -10.85 4.78
CA LEU A 236 5.88 -11.69 4.08
C LEU A 236 5.82 -11.48 2.55
N CYS A 237 6.90 -10.95 1.95
CA CYS A 237 7.02 -10.74 0.53
C CYS A 237 7.89 -11.85 -0.11
N LYS A 238 7.50 -12.31 -1.31
CA LYS A 238 8.28 -13.30 -2.08
C LYS A 238 9.73 -12.85 -2.33
N HIS A 239 9.94 -11.54 -2.50
CA HIS A 239 11.28 -10.99 -2.71
C HIS A 239 12.24 -11.28 -1.56
N LYS A 240 11.83 -11.04 -0.29
CA LYS A 240 12.64 -11.38 0.90
C LYS A 240 12.91 -12.88 1.00
N TYR A 241 11.89 -13.68 0.70
CA TYR A 241 12.03 -15.13 0.65
C TYR A 241 13.12 -15.57 -0.32
N ASN A 242 13.12 -15.03 -1.55
CA ASN A 242 14.13 -15.39 -2.56
C ASN A 242 15.56 -15.00 -2.14
N ILE A 243 15.73 -13.82 -1.50
CA ILE A 243 17.02 -13.39 -0.94
C ILE A 243 17.52 -14.37 0.12
N VAL A 244 16.66 -14.71 1.09
CA VAL A 244 17.01 -15.62 2.18
C VAL A 244 17.30 -17.01 1.65
N GLN A 245 16.48 -17.52 0.74
CA GLN A 245 16.70 -18.83 0.10
C GLN A 245 18.05 -18.87 -0.62
N LYS A 246 18.40 -17.85 -1.41
CA LYS A 246 19.68 -17.77 -2.12
C LYS A 246 20.86 -17.77 -1.14
N LYS A 247 20.80 -16.94 -0.09
CA LYS A 247 21.82 -16.84 0.97
C LYS A 247 22.08 -18.20 1.62
N TYR A 248 21.01 -18.87 2.05
CA TYR A 248 21.14 -20.13 2.79
C TYR A 248 21.39 -21.33 1.88
N SER A 249 20.96 -21.31 0.62
CA SER A 249 21.34 -22.33 -0.37
C SER A 249 22.83 -22.36 -0.61
N ALA A 250 23.49 -21.20 -0.66
CA ALA A 250 24.94 -21.13 -0.76
C ALA A 250 25.66 -21.69 0.49
N LYS A 251 25.06 -21.51 1.68
CA LYS A 251 25.67 -21.93 2.97
C LYS A 251 25.39 -23.39 3.33
N TYR A 252 24.19 -23.89 3.06
CA TYR A 252 23.72 -25.20 3.54
C TYR A 252 23.32 -26.17 2.41
N GLY A 253 23.39 -25.74 1.16
CA GLY A 253 22.99 -26.50 -0.01
C GLY A 253 21.52 -26.30 -0.43
N ALA A 254 21.29 -26.20 -1.73
CA ALA A 254 19.97 -25.88 -2.30
C ALA A 254 18.91 -26.94 -1.95
N ALA A 255 19.30 -28.21 -1.95
CA ALA A 255 18.38 -29.32 -1.66
C ALA A 255 17.79 -29.28 -0.25
N LEU A 256 18.63 -28.99 0.77
CA LEU A 256 18.17 -28.85 2.15
C LEU A 256 17.25 -27.65 2.31
N VAL A 257 17.66 -26.51 1.75
CA VAL A 257 16.85 -25.27 1.82
C VAL A 257 15.50 -25.46 1.13
N ALA A 258 15.45 -26.10 -0.04
CA ALA A 258 14.19 -26.38 -0.76
C ALA A 258 13.23 -27.27 0.06
N LYS A 259 13.76 -28.31 0.73
CA LYS A 259 12.95 -29.16 1.62
C LYS A 259 12.36 -28.38 2.78
N VAL A 260 13.19 -27.59 3.49
CA VAL A 260 12.72 -26.76 4.62
C VAL A 260 11.69 -25.74 4.18
N VAL A 261 11.88 -25.13 3.03
CA VAL A 261 10.91 -24.24 2.39
C VAL A 261 9.59 -24.93 2.12
N GLY A 262 9.63 -26.16 1.60
CA GLY A 262 8.42 -26.95 1.34
C GLY A 262 7.59 -27.18 2.61
N LEU A 263 8.22 -27.36 3.78
CA LEU A 263 7.53 -27.50 5.05
C LEU A 263 6.69 -26.26 5.42
N PHE A 264 7.24 -25.07 5.21
CA PHE A 264 6.51 -23.83 5.49
C PHE A 264 5.41 -23.54 4.48
N LYS A 265 5.60 -23.85 3.20
CA LYS A 265 4.61 -23.58 2.14
C LYS A 265 3.35 -24.44 2.28
N ASN A 266 3.49 -25.68 2.70
CA ASN A 266 2.42 -26.69 2.63
C ASN A 266 1.74 -26.93 3.96
N ASN A 267 1.97 -26.12 5.01
CA ASN A 267 1.60 -26.42 6.39
C ASN A 267 1.98 -27.87 6.77
N ALA A 268 3.07 -28.36 6.17
CA ALA A 268 3.51 -29.74 6.32
C ALA A 268 3.89 -30.02 7.77
N GLN A 269 3.74 -31.26 8.16
CA GLN A 269 4.16 -31.70 9.48
C GLN A 269 5.68 -31.59 9.58
N PHE A 270 6.18 -30.92 10.63
CA PHE A 270 7.63 -30.78 10.87
C PHE A 270 8.36 -32.13 11.08
N MET A 271 7.60 -33.22 11.12
CA MET A 271 8.16 -34.58 11.05
C MET A 271 9.00 -34.82 9.79
N ASP A 272 8.68 -34.15 8.69
CA ASP A 272 9.44 -34.25 7.44
C ASP A 272 10.70 -33.37 7.40
N CYS A 273 10.96 -32.62 8.47
CA CYS A 273 12.16 -31.78 8.56
C CYS A 273 13.43 -32.64 8.51
N PRO A 274 14.37 -32.42 7.60
CA PRO A 274 15.57 -33.22 7.48
C PRO A 274 16.45 -33.17 8.74
N ILE A 275 16.94 -34.31 9.19
CA ILE A 275 17.96 -34.36 10.25
C ILE A 275 19.19 -33.56 9.80
N GLY A 276 19.84 -32.86 10.72
CA GLY A 276 20.94 -31.95 10.41
C GLY A 276 20.53 -30.54 10.06
N THR A 277 19.21 -30.26 9.94
CA THR A 277 18.70 -28.91 9.64
C THR A 277 19.15 -27.91 10.73
N PRO A 278 19.79 -26.78 10.36
CA PRO A 278 20.16 -25.75 11.32
C PRO A 278 18.94 -25.02 11.86
N LEU A 279 18.88 -24.81 13.18
CA LEU A 279 17.80 -24.05 13.82
C LEU A 279 17.67 -22.64 13.23
N VAL A 280 18.80 -21.96 12.96
CA VAL A 280 18.82 -20.62 12.35
C VAL A 280 18.16 -20.61 10.97
N LEU A 281 18.27 -21.67 10.19
CA LEU A 281 17.60 -21.78 8.88
C LEU A 281 16.08 -21.83 9.05
N LEU A 282 15.57 -22.61 10.01
CA LEU A 282 14.15 -22.68 10.33
C LEU A 282 13.63 -21.31 10.82
N GLN A 283 14.37 -20.66 11.71
CA GLN A 283 14.00 -19.35 12.24
C GLN A 283 13.90 -18.27 11.14
N GLU A 284 14.91 -18.15 10.29
CA GLU A 284 14.95 -17.13 9.24
C GLU A 284 13.92 -17.38 8.15
N LEU A 285 13.77 -18.61 7.68
CA LEU A 285 12.73 -18.94 6.70
C LEU A 285 11.33 -18.78 7.30
N GLY A 286 11.14 -19.17 8.55
CA GLY A 286 9.88 -18.98 9.25
C GLY A 286 9.49 -17.51 9.35
N ARG A 287 10.43 -16.63 9.75
CA ARG A 287 10.21 -15.18 9.79
C ARG A 287 9.76 -14.63 8.44
N VAL A 288 10.43 -15.02 7.37
CA VAL A 288 10.14 -14.52 6.02
C VAL A 288 8.78 -14.99 5.52
N MET A 289 8.35 -16.20 5.91
CA MET A 289 7.11 -16.81 5.39
C MET A 289 5.88 -16.52 6.25
N HIS A 290 6.05 -16.32 7.55
CA HIS A 290 4.95 -16.22 8.52
C HIS A 290 5.03 -14.98 9.43
N GLY A 291 6.06 -14.12 9.30
CA GLY A 291 6.26 -12.92 10.11
C GLY A 291 6.96 -13.18 11.44
N GLU A 292 7.02 -12.14 12.28
CA GLU A 292 7.72 -12.16 13.57
C GLU A 292 7.05 -13.10 14.60
N ASP A 293 5.75 -13.37 14.46
CA ASP A 293 5.00 -14.29 15.34
C ASP A 293 5.26 -15.75 15.01
N ASN A 294 6.27 -16.03 14.18
CA ASN A 294 6.61 -17.39 13.80
C ASN A 294 7.01 -18.22 15.02
N ILE A 295 6.46 -19.44 15.10
CA ILE A 295 6.67 -20.38 16.19
C ILE A 295 8.15 -20.64 16.51
N PHE A 296 9.02 -20.65 15.49
CA PHE A 296 10.47 -20.88 15.67
C PHE A 296 11.22 -19.69 16.25
N LEU A 297 10.62 -18.50 16.21
CA LEU A 297 11.20 -17.28 16.77
C LEU A 297 10.73 -17.03 18.20
N THR A 298 9.45 -17.26 18.46
CA THR A 298 8.79 -16.91 19.73
C THR A 298 8.88 -18.04 20.76
N GLN A 299 8.95 -19.28 20.29
CA GLN A 299 9.00 -20.43 21.20
C GLN A 299 10.38 -20.57 21.84
N ARG A 300 10.42 -20.59 23.19
CA ARG A 300 11.60 -20.96 23.93
C ARG A 300 11.74 -22.50 23.99
N PRO A 301 12.95 -23.05 24.07
CA PRO A 301 13.10 -24.47 24.32
C PRO A 301 12.44 -24.81 25.67
N TYR A 302 11.68 -25.88 25.72
CA TYR A 302 11.11 -26.36 26.99
C TYR A 302 12.15 -27.09 27.84
N ASN A 303 13.25 -27.53 27.23
CA ASN A 303 14.38 -28.12 27.90
C ASN A 303 15.69 -27.71 27.22
N GLU A 304 16.68 -27.37 28.00
CA GLU A 304 18.01 -27.01 27.54
C GLU A 304 19.04 -27.55 28.52
N TYR A 305 20.04 -28.29 28.01
CA TYR A 305 21.09 -28.86 28.83
C TYR A 305 22.40 -29.01 28.04
N VAL A 306 23.50 -29.27 28.78
CA VAL A 306 24.84 -29.45 28.21
C VAL A 306 25.39 -30.79 28.64
N ILE A 307 25.92 -31.58 27.70
CA ILE A 307 26.64 -32.81 27.96
C ILE A 307 28.02 -32.69 27.31
N GLY A 308 29.08 -32.64 28.14
CA GLY A 308 30.42 -32.32 27.65
C GLY A 308 30.44 -30.97 26.92
N ASN A 309 30.93 -30.97 25.70
CA ASN A 309 30.97 -29.74 24.85
C ASN A 309 29.71 -29.55 24.00
N ASN A 310 28.65 -30.31 24.20
CA ASN A 310 27.46 -30.26 23.39
C ASN A 310 26.29 -29.62 24.12
N LYS A 311 25.69 -28.62 23.51
CA LYS A 311 24.49 -27.94 23.98
C LYS A 311 23.27 -28.50 23.26
N PHE A 312 22.28 -28.96 24.02
CA PHE A 312 21.03 -29.53 23.53
C PHE A 312 19.88 -28.56 23.84
N LYS A 313 18.99 -28.39 22.87
CA LYS A 313 17.74 -27.61 23.01
C LYS A 313 16.58 -28.43 22.46
N HIS A 314 15.54 -28.55 23.26
CA HIS A 314 14.31 -29.26 22.91
C HIS A 314 13.18 -28.27 22.64
N TYR A 315 12.55 -28.45 21.54
CA TYR A 315 11.37 -27.65 21.13
C TYR A 315 10.20 -28.58 20.85
N ASN A 316 8.99 -28.07 21.06
CA ASN A 316 7.76 -28.72 20.62
C ASN A 316 7.06 -27.79 19.58
N PHE A 317 7.03 -28.24 18.34
CA PHE A 317 6.40 -27.48 17.25
C PHE A 317 5.20 -28.27 16.72
N ASN A 318 3.99 -27.78 17.02
CA ASN A 318 2.73 -28.41 16.61
C ASN A 318 2.65 -29.92 16.89
N GLY A 319 3.06 -30.34 18.08
CA GLY A 319 3.08 -31.75 18.50
C GLY A 319 4.30 -32.55 18.03
N VAL A 320 5.24 -31.93 17.34
CA VAL A 320 6.51 -32.57 16.98
C VAL A 320 7.61 -32.13 17.93
N ARG A 321 8.17 -33.06 18.68
CA ARG A 321 9.36 -32.83 19.46
C ARG A 321 10.58 -32.78 18.54
N MET A 322 11.37 -31.70 18.63
CA MET A 322 12.60 -31.52 17.88
C MET A 322 13.76 -31.26 18.83
N ILE A 323 14.84 -32.03 18.68
CA ILE A 323 16.06 -31.92 19.51
C ILE A 323 17.17 -31.34 18.64
N PHE A 324 17.71 -30.21 19.06
CA PHE A 324 18.85 -29.57 18.41
C PHE A 324 20.11 -29.75 19.28
N LYS A 325 21.14 -30.34 18.71
CA LYS A 325 22.49 -30.40 19.27
C LYS A 325 23.34 -29.34 18.60
N ASN A 326 23.91 -28.43 19.38
CA ASN A 326 24.73 -27.33 18.86
C ASN A 326 24.05 -26.58 17.71
N GLY A 327 22.73 -26.35 17.81
CA GLY A 327 21.94 -25.66 16.81
C GLY A 327 21.57 -26.46 15.55
N ARG A 328 21.83 -27.75 15.48
CA ARG A 328 21.43 -28.66 14.39
C ARG A 328 20.43 -29.69 14.87
N LEU A 329 19.39 -29.93 14.06
CA LEU A 329 18.39 -30.96 14.36
C LEU A 329 19.04 -32.34 14.39
N THR A 330 18.91 -33.05 15.51
CA THR A 330 19.46 -34.38 15.68
C THR A 330 18.42 -35.47 15.88
N ASP A 331 17.24 -35.07 16.37
CA ASP A 331 16.15 -36.00 16.60
C ASP A 331 14.79 -35.32 16.53
N LYS A 332 13.75 -36.07 16.19
CA LYS A 332 12.37 -35.63 16.12
C LYS A 332 11.40 -36.79 16.40
N SER A 333 10.33 -36.51 17.11
CA SER A 333 9.30 -37.51 17.44
C SER A 333 7.92 -36.84 17.51
N ASP A 334 6.89 -37.59 17.19
CA ASP A 334 5.49 -37.12 17.33
C ASP A 334 5.02 -37.40 18.77
N TRP A 335 4.67 -36.32 19.48
CA TRP A 335 4.17 -36.42 20.85
C TRP A 335 2.69 -36.79 20.94
N ARG A 336 1.99 -36.74 19.84
CA ARG A 336 0.55 -37.08 19.79
C ARG A 336 0.31 -38.57 19.86
N ASN A 337 1.36 -39.37 19.69
CA ASN A 337 1.34 -40.82 19.69
C ASN A 337 2.03 -41.44 20.92
N ILE A 338 2.30 -40.67 21.99
CA ILE A 338 2.77 -41.10 23.28
C ILE A 338 1.68 -40.78 24.36
#